data_fe921c143fab34de83f83e55690d7424
#
_entry.id   fe921c143fab34de83f83e55690d7424
#
_cell.length_a   1.000
_cell.length_b   1.000
_cell.length_c   1.000
_cell.angle_alpha   90.00
_cell.angle_beta   90.00
_cell.angle_gamma   90.00
#
_symmetry.space_group_name_H-M   'P 1'
#
loop_
_entity.id
_entity.type
_entity.pdbx_description
1 polymer ?
#
loop_
_entity_poly.entity_id
_entity_poly.type
_entity_poly.pdbx_seq_one_letter_code
_entity_poly.pdbx_strand_id
1 'polypeptide(L)'
;MKILVGFTTTPEGQAALRHAVAEAKQHAAGLVIAHYEQVTPPVGDVPERYRGAEQRLDALRDELDAEGIDVTTRSEIGVATVSSKLLQVAEDEAVDLIVIGLRRRTPVGKLVLGSTAQEVLLGAGCPVLAVKRDQTA
;
A
#
# COMPACT_ATOMS: atom_id res chain seq x y z
N MET A 1 -15.11 3.89 9.00
CA MET A 1 -13.69 3.56 9.08
C MET A 1 -13.13 3.36 7.68
N LYS A 2 -11.96 3.88 7.43
CA LYS A 2 -11.23 3.72 6.16
C LYS A 2 -9.85 3.16 6.41
N ILE A 3 -9.41 2.25 5.56
CA ILE A 3 -8.12 1.58 5.65
C ILE A 3 -7.32 1.87 4.39
N LEU A 4 -6.06 2.29 4.55
CA LEU A 4 -5.15 2.52 3.43
C LEU A 4 -4.14 1.39 3.32
N VAL A 5 -3.93 0.90 2.12
CA VAL A 5 -2.84 -0.04 1.81
C VAL A 5 -2.19 0.36 0.49
N GLY A 6 -0.87 0.20 0.40
CA GLY A 6 -0.15 0.41 -0.85
C GLY A 6 -0.28 -0.81 -1.75
N PHE A 7 -0.41 -0.58 -3.04
CA PHE A 7 -0.42 -1.65 -4.04
C PHE A 7 0.99 -1.89 -4.55
N THR A 8 1.54 -3.06 -4.25
CA THR A 8 2.85 -3.49 -4.76
C THR A 8 2.80 -4.96 -5.15
N THR A 9 3.76 -5.39 -5.95
CA THR A 9 3.86 -6.79 -6.38
C THR A 9 4.79 -7.62 -5.53
N THR A 10 5.42 -7.02 -4.50
CA THR A 10 6.32 -7.74 -3.60
C THR A 10 5.52 -8.69 -2.69
N PRO A 11 6.16 -9.77 -2.18
CA PRO A 11 5.47 -10.69 -1.28
C PRO A 11 4.91 -10.02 -0.03
N GLU A 12 5.67 -9.11 0.59
CA GLU A 12 5.20 -8.37 1.77
C GLU A 12 4.08 -7.41 1.43
N GLY A 13 4.10 -6.81 0.24
CA GLY A 13 3.03 -5.94 -0.22
C GLY A 13 1.74 -6.71 -0.49
N GLN A 14 1.85 -7.90 -1.05
CA GLN A 14 0.70 -8.77 -1.28
C GLN A 14 0.11 -9.27 0.05
N ALA A 15 0.97 -9.58 1.03
CA ALA A 15 0.52 -9.95 2.37
C ALA A 15 -0.22 -8.79 3.04
N ALA A 16 0.30 -7.57 2.92
CA ALA A 16 -0.35 -6.37 3.44
C ALA A 16 -1.73 -6.17 2.82
N LEU A 17 -1.83 -6.34 1.50
CA LEU A 17 -3.10 -6.20 0.79
C LEU A 17 -4.13 -7.21 1.28
N ARG A 18 -3.74 -8.48 1.44
CA ARG A 18 -4.64 -9.53 1.96
C ARG A 18 -5.14 -9.18 3.36
N HIS A 19 -4.25 -8.69 4.23
CA HIS A 19 -4.63 -8.27 5.57
C HIS A 19 -5.57 -7.06 5.55
N ALA A 20 -5.30 -6.09 4.69
CA ALA A 20 -6.16 -4.91 4.56
C ALA A 20 -7.56 -5.28 4.09
N VAL A 21 -7.67 -6.19 3.13
CA VAL A 21 -8.95 -6.69 2.63
C VAL A 21 -9.71 -7.41 3.76
N ALA A 22 -9.02 -8.26 4.51
CA ALA A 22 -9.63 -8.99 5.63
C ALA A 22 -10.14 -8.01 6.71
N GLU A 23 -9.35 -7.00 7.05
CA GLU A 23 -9.76 -5.96 8.00
C GLU A 23 -10.98 -5.18 7.50
N ALA A 24 -10.98 -4.83 6.21
CA ALA A 24 -12.09 -4.11 5.61
C ALA A 24 -13.39 -4.93 5.68
N LYS A 25 -13.31 -6.22 5.40
CA LYS A 25 -14.47 -7.13 5.49
C LYS A 25 -14.95 -7.27 6.93
N GLN A 26 -14.03 -7.46 7.86
CA GLN A 26 -14.35 -7.69 9.27
C GLN A 26 -15.03 -6.49 9.92
N HIS A 27 -14.62 -5.29 9.56
CA HIS A 27 -15.10 -4.05 10.17
C HIS A 27 -16.07 -3.27 9.29
N ALA A 28 -16.47 -3.81 8.14
CA ALA A 28 -17.29 -3.12 7.16
C ALA A 28 -16.69 -1.74 6.82
N ALA A 29 -15.37 -1.70 6.67
CA ALA A 29 -14.64 -0.47 6.43
C ALA A 29 -14.43 -0.23 4.93
N GLY A 30 -14.28 1.05 4.55
CA GLY A 30 -13.83 1.41 3.21
C GLY A 30 -12.35 1.11 3.06
N LEU A 31 -11.93 0.76 1.86
CA LEU A 31 -10.55 0.42 1.56
C LEU A 31 -10.00 1.36 0.51
N VAL A 32 -8.89 2.03 0.83
CA VAL A 32 -8.15 2.88 -0.10
C VAL A 32 -6.91 2.12 -0.53
N ILE A 33 -6.80 1.85 -1.82
CA ILE A 33 -5.63 1.16 -2.38
C ILE A 33 -4.84 2.17 -3.20
N ALA A 34 -3.62 2.46 -2.80
CA ALA A 34 -2.78 3.47 -3.44
C ALA A 34 -1.61 2.82 -4.17
N HIS A 35 -1.45 3.18 -5.42
CA HIS A 35 -0.29 2.84 -6.21
C HIS A 35 0.49 4.13 -6.51
N TYR A 36 1.78 4.11 -6.26
CA TYR A 36 2.65 5.25 -6.51
C TYR A 36 3.97 4.81 -7.12
N GLU A 37 4.36 5.50 -8.18
CA GLU A 37 5.65 5.30 -8.82
C GLU A 37 6.52 6.53 -8.58
N GLN A 38 7.61 6.34 -7.86
CA GLN A 38 8.61 7.40 -7.68
C GLN A 38 9.55 7.39 -8.89
N VAL A 39 9.74 8.55 -9.49
CA VAL A 39 10.64 8.72 -10.64
C VAL A 39 11.68 9.77 -10.33
N THR A 40 12.81 9.71 -11.06
CA THR A 40 13.92 10.68 -10.93
C THR A 40 13.84 11.69 -12.06
N PRO A 41 13.94 13.01 -11.79
CA PRO A 41 13.98 14.02 -12.86
C PRO A 41 15.22 13.88 -13.73
N PRO A 42 15.16 14.25 -15.05
CA PRO A 42 13.95 14.71 -15.71
C PRO A 42 12.99 13.56 -15.97
N VAL A 43 11.70 13.84 -15.80
CA VAL A 43 10.66 12.83 -16.00
C VAL A 43 10.37 12.75 -17.50
N GLY A 44 10.61 11.57 -18.08
CA GLY A 44 10.29 11.29 -19.48
C GLY A 44 8.91 10.65 -19.60
N ASP A 45 8.81 9.66 -20.50
CA ASP A 45 7.56 8.93 -20.68
C ASP A 45 7.17 8.14 -19.44
N VAL A 46 5.88 7.92 -19.27
CA VAL A 46 5.34 7.10 -18.18
C VAL A 46 5.86 5.67 -18.32
N PRO A 47 6.48 5.08 -17.27
CA PRO A 47 6.97 3.71 -17.36
C PRO A 47 5.87 2.71 -17.67
N GLU A 48 6.19 1.73 -18.49
CA GLU A 48 5.26 0.64 -18.86
C GLU A 48 4.73 -0.07 -17.61
N ARG A 49 5.60 -0.30 -16.63
CA ARG A 49 5.20 -0.96 -15.37
C ARG A 49 4.13 -0.18 -14.61
N TYR A 50 4.12 1.15 -14.74
CA TYR A 50 3.10 2.00 -14.12
C TYR A 50 1.73 1.73 -14.74
N ARG A 51 1.67 1.68 -16.06
CA ARG A 51 0.42 1.40 -16.79
C ARG A 51 -0.10 0.00 -16.50
N GLY A 52 0.80 -0.98 -16.45
CA GLY A 52 0.45 -2.34 -16.09
C GLY A 52 -0.09 -2.45 -14.69
N ALA A 53 0.50 -1.71 -13.75
CA ALA A 53 0.02 -1.67 -12.38
C ALA A 53 -1.35 -1.01 -12.27
N GLU A 54 -1.59 0.06 -13.04
CA GLU A 54 -2.90 0.70 -13.08
C GLU A 54 -3.99 -0.26 -13.55
N GLN A 55 -3.69 -1.04 -14.58
CA GLN A 55 -4.64 -2.03 -15.11
C GLN A 55 -4.96 -3.11 -14.08
N ARG A 56 -3.94 -3.60 -13.38
CA ARG A 56 -4.14 -4.59 -12.32
C ARG A 56 -4.93 -4.02 -11.15
N LEU A 57 -4.67 -2.75 -10.82
CA LEU A 57 -5.37 -2.06 -9.75
C LEU A 57 -6.85 -1.88 -10.09
N ASP A 58 -7.17 -1.53 -11.33
CA ASP A 58 -8.54 -1.39 -11.79
C ASP A 58 -9.29 -2.73 -11.71
N ALA A 59 -8.64 -3.81 -12.15
CA ALA A 59 -9.21 -5.15 -12.07
C ALA A 59 -9.46 -5.58 -10.62
N LEU A 60 -8.53 -5.28 -9.73
CA LEU A 60 -8.65 -5.58 -8.32
C LEU A 60 -9.81 -4.80 -7.68
N ARG A 61 -9.94 -3.52 -8.03
CA ARG A 61 -11.06 -2.70 -7.54
C ARG A 61 -12.39 -3.31 -7.94
N ASP A 62 -12.53 -3.71 -9.19
CA ASP A 62 -13.78 -4.30 -9.69
C ASP A 62 -14.10 -5.61 -8.96
N GLU A 63 -13.07 -6.42 -8.73
CA GLU A 63 -13.20 -7.69 -8.02
C GLU A 63 -13.66 -7.49 -6.58
N LEU A 64 -13.03 -6.56 -5.86
CA LEU A 64 -13.38 -6.28 -4.47
C LEU A 64 -14.73 -5.57 -4.33
N ASP A 65 -15.05 -4.71 -5.29
CA ASP A 65 -16.35 -4.04 -5.33
C ASP A 65 -17.47 -5.07 -5.48
N ALA A 66 -17.26 -6.09 -6.31
CA ALA A 66 -18.20 -7.20 -6.47
C ALA A 66 -18.38 -8.01 -5.18
N GLU A 67 -17.38 -7.98 -4.28
CA GLU A 67 -17.46 -8.63 -2.97
C GLU A 67 -18.11 -7.73 -1.91
N GLY A 68 -18.56 -6.55 -2.29
CA GLY A 68 -19.26 -5.63 -1.39
C GLY A 68 -18.36 -4.71 -0.59
N ILE A 69 -17.08 -4.58 -0.95
CA ILE A 69 -16.16 -3.66 -0.28
C ILE A 69 -16.20 -2.31 -0.99
N ASP A 70 -16.34 -1.24 -0.22
CA ASP A 70 -16.25 0.12 -0.75
C ASP A 70 -14.78 0.45 -1.00
N VAL A 71 -14.36 0.42 -2.26
CA VAL A 71 -12.96 0.58 -2.65
C VAL A 71 -12.74 1.90 -3.36
N THR A 72 -11.73 2.65 -2.90
CA THR A 72 -11.21 3.83 -3.58
C THR A 72 -9.80 3.49 -4.05
N THR A 73 -9.49 3.76 -5.30
CA THR A 73 -8.13 3.57 -5.82
C THR A 73 -7.50 4.92 -6.14
N ARG A 74 -6.19 5.01 -5.86
CA ARG A 74 -5.39 6.17 -6.25
C ARG A 74 -4.13 5.67 -6.92
N SER A 75 -3.81 6.23 -8.08
CA SER A 75 -2.61 5.89 -8.82
C SER A 75 -1.93 7.18 -9.24
N GLU A 76 -0.71 7.40 -8.80
CA GLU A 76 0.03 8.63 -9.05
C GLU A 76 1.50 8.33 -9.34
N ILE A 77 2.14 9.26 -10.02
CA ILE A 77 3.56 9.19 -10.37
C ILE A 77 4.17 10.54 -10.03
N GLY A 78 5.37 10.55 -9.48
CA GLY A 78 6.01 11.81 -9.12
C GLY A 78 7.42 11.63 -8.57
N VAL A 79 8.01 12.71 -8.10
CA VAL A 79 9.39 12.72 -7.58
C VAL A 79 9.44 12.61 -6.05
N ALA A 80 8.32 12.80 -5.37
CA ALA A 80 8.27 12.66 -3.92
C ALA A 80 8.54 11.20 -3.51
N THR A 81 8.95 10.99 -2.26
CA THR A 81 9.18 9.64 -1.75
C THR A 81 7.87 8.88 -1.59
N VAL A 82 7.94 7.56 -1.63
CA VAL A 82 6.77 6.71 -1.45
C VAL A 82 6.12 6.95 -0.08
N SER A 83 6.93 7.04 0.98
CA SER A 83 6.42 7.30 2.33
C SER A 83 5.68 8.64 2.42
N SER A 84 6.26 9.68 1.86
CA SER A 84 5.64 11.01 1.82
C SER A 84 4.28 10.98 1.12
N LYS A 85 4.20 10.27 -0.01
CA LYS A 85 2.95 10.15 -0.77
C LYS A 85 1.92 9.34 -0.01
N LEU A 86 2.31 8.23 0.62
CA LEU A 86 1.37 7.43 1.41
C LEU A 86 0.79 8.22 2.59
N LEU A 87 1.64 8.98 3.27
CA LEU A 87 1.19 9.82 4.38
C LEU A 87 0.23 10.90 3.90
N GLN A 88 0.49 11.47 2.72
CA GLN A 88 -0.38 12.46 2.12
C GLN A 88 -1.75 11.85 1.75
N VAL A 89 -1.75 10.67 1.14
CA VAL A 89 -2.99 9.97 0.79
C VAL A 89 -3.79 9.65 2.06
N ALA A 90 -3.12 9.21 3.12
CA ALA A 90 -3.77 8.93 4.40
C ALA A 90 -4.50 10.15 4.95
N GLU A 91 -3.87 11.32 4.83
CA GLU A 91 -4.46 12.58 5.26
C GLU A 91 -5.63 12.99 4.36
N ASP A 92 -5.41 12.98 3.04
CA ASP A 92 -6.41 13.36 2.06
C ASP A 92 -7.69 12.53 2.17
N GLU A 93 -7.54 11.23 2.41
CA GLU A 93 -8.65 10.29 2.52
C GLU A 93 -9.17 10.13 3.94
N ALA A 94 -8.54 10.79 4.90
CA ALA A 94 -8.90 10.71 6.32
C ALA A 94 -9.00 9.26 6.80
N VAL A 95 -7.96 8.46 6.53
CA VAL A 95 -7.96 7.04 6.89
C VAL A 95 -7.74 6.84 8.38
N ASP A 96 -8.29 5.75 8.91
CA ASP A 96 -8.22 5.40 10.33
C ASP A 96 -7.14 4.36 10.61
N LEU A 97 -6.64 3.71 9.58
CA LEU A 97 -5.63 2.64 9.70
C LEU A 97 -4.81 2.59 8.42
N ILE A 98 -3.50 2.46 8.56
CA ILE A 98 -2.60 2.21 7.43
C ILE A 98 -2.05 0.80 7.58
N VAL A 99 -2.09 0.00 6.52
CA VAL A 99 -1.51 -1.35 6.51
C VAL A 99 -0.29 -1.32 5.60
N ILE A 100 0.86 -1.71 6.13
CA ILE A 100 2.11 -1.76 5.37
C ILE A 100 2.75 -3.14 5.46
N GLY A 101 3.49 -3.52 4.42
CA GLY A 101 4.27 -4.75 4.42
C GLY A 101 5.68 -4.49 4.92
N LEU A 102 6.19 -5.42 5.72
CA LEU A 102 7.57 -5.37 6.18
C LEU A 102 8.45 -6.23 5.31
N ARG A 103 9.63 -5.71 5.00
CA ARG A 103 10.62 -6.45 4.23
C ARG A 103 11.07 -7.69 4.95
N ARG A 104 11.61 -8.61 4.17
CA ARG A 104 12.17 -9.86 4.68
C ARG A 104 13.36 -9.58 5.59
N ARG A 105 13.60 -10.51 6.52
CA ARG A 105 14.77 -10.50 7.40
C ARG A 105 16.06 -10.59 6.60
N THR A 106 17.12 -10.04 7.19
CA THR A 106 18.48 -10.26 6.68
C THR A 106 18.89 -11.73 6.87
N PRO A 107 19.94 -12.20 6.18
CA PRO A 107 20.44 -13.57 6.36
C PRO A 107 20.80 -13.92 7.81
N VAL A 108 21.10 -12.92 8.65
CA VAL A 108 21.40 -13.14 10.08
C VAL A 108 20.15 -13.19 10.96
N GLY A 109 18.98 -13.20 10.36
CA GLY A 109 17.72 -13.37 11.08
C GLY A 109 17.15 -12.12 11.72
N LYS A 110 17.76 -10.96 11.54
CA LYS A 110 17.26 -9.71 12.09
C LYS A 110 16.19 -9.12 11.18
N LEU A 111 15.11 -8.64 11.79
CA LEU A 111 14.09 -7.90 11.08
C LEU A 111 14.64 -6.49 10.79
N VAL A 112 14.68 -6.12 9.50
CA VAL A 112 15.13 -4.80 9.09
C VAL A 112 13.92 -4.05 8.54
N LEU A 113 13.63 -2.90 9.13
CA LEU A 113 12.60 -2.01 8.61
C LEU A 113 13.21 -1.21 7.46
N GLY A 114 12.56 -1.27 6.28
CA GLY A 114 12.94 -0.41 5.18
C GLY A 114 12.61 1.05 5.51
N SER A 115 13.23 1.98 4.80
CA SER A 115 13.02 3.41 5.04
C SER A 115 11.56 3.82 4.90
N THR A 116 10.84 3.28 3.92
CA THR A 116 9.42 3.58 3.73
C THR A 116 8.60 3.18 4.95
N ALA A 117 8.79 1.95 5.45
CA ALA A 117 8.09 1.47 6.63
C ALA A 117 8.38 2.32 7.85
N GLN A 118 9.65 2.66 8.07
CA GLN A 118 10.09 3.50 9.18
C GLN A 118 9.44 4.88 9.14
N GLU A 119 9.46 5.52 7.98
CA GLU A 119 8.90 6.86 7.82
C GLU A 119 7.38 6.88 7.98
N VAL A 120 6.69 5.84 7.49
CA VAL A 120 5.24 5.73 7.68
C VAL A 120 4.90 5.52 9.15
N LEU A 121 5.62 4.62 9.84
CA LEU A 121 5.39 4.36 11.25
C LEU A 121 5.59 5.62 12.11
N LEU A 122 6.60 6.41 11.80
CA LEU A 122 6.91 7.63 12.57
C LEU A 122 6.03 8.81 12.20
N GLY A 123 5.59 8.90 10.95
CA GLY A 123 4.86 10.06 10.44
C GLY A 123 3.35 9.94 10.44
N ALA A 124 2.80 8.74 10.61
CA ALA A 124 1.35 8.54 10.52
C ALA A 124 0.61 9.17 11.69
N GLY A 125 -0.52 9.80 11.39
CA GLY A 125 -1.42 10.34 12.41
C GLY A 125 -2.48 9.34 12.87
N CYS A 126 -2.38 8.08 12.45
CA CYS A 126 -3.31 7.01 12.80
C CYS A 126 -2.53 5.73 13.07
N PRO A 127 -3.17 4.69 13.63
CA PRO A 127 -2.53 3.39 13.82
C PRO A 127 -2.01 2.80 12.50
N VAL A 128 -0.90 2.09 12.60
CA VAL A 128 -0.27 1.42 11.46
C VAL A 128 -0.14 -0.06 11.79
N LEU A 129 -0.68 -0.90 10.94
CA LEU A 129 -0.54 -2.34 11.05
C LEU A 129 0.58 -2.79 10.11
N ALA A 130 1.65 -3.31 10.68
CA ALA A 130 2.81 -3.78 9.94
C ALA A 130 2.69 -5.29 9.73
N VAL A 131 2.68 -5.72 8.48
CA VAL A 131 2.45 -7.11 8.11
C VAL A 131 3.74 -7.73 7.58
N LYS A 132 4.14 -8.84 8.17
CA LYS A 132 5.27 -9.61 7.67
C LYS A 132 4.80 -10.48 6.50
N ARG A 133 5.71 -10.72 5.55
CA ARG A 133 5.38 -11.64 4.47
C ARG A 133 5.05 -13.02 5.03
N ASP A 134 4.19 -13.75 4.34
CA ASP A 134 3.83 -15.10 4.74
C ASP A 134 5.06 -15.98 4.78
N GLN A 135 5.22 -16.74 5.87
CA GLN A 135 6.34 -17.66 6.06
C GLN A 135 5.96 -19.09 5.71
N THR A 136 5.00 -19.26 4.86
CA THR A 136 4.67 -20.59 4.35
C THR A 136 5.84 -21.09 3.50
N ALA A 137 6.32 -22.18 3.88
CA ALA A 137 7.38 -22.88 3.17
C ALA A 137 6.95 -23.19 1.75
#